data_40b19d709a76fe791b78743d0b25aadb
#
_entry.id   40b19d709a76fe791b78743d0b25aadb
#
_cell.length_a   1.000
_cell.length_b   1.000
_cell.length_c   1.000
_cell.angle_alpha   90.00
_cell.angle_beta   90.00
_cell.angle_gamma   90.00
#
_symmetry.space_group_name_H-M   'P 1'
#
loop_
_entity.id
_entity.type
_entity.pdbx_description
1 polymer ?
#
loop_
_entity_poly.entity_id
_entity_poly.type
_entity_poly.pdbx_seq_one_letter_code
_entity_poly.pdbx_strand_id
1 'polypeptide(L)'
;MQNDDTLNPGMLWVKDGEALWQSLPSSNSKSCASCHAPNSMKGVAARYPAFDDALKRPINLSQRINQCRQKHQQAEPLRFESPDLLSLESYVAHQSRGLPVAPPDDKRLDTHRQQGQQRYNQRMGQLNLSCAQCHDNNAGGKLGSSQIPQAHPTGYPIYRLEWQALGSLQRRLRNCMSGVRAEPFAYGSLELVELELHLALRAKGMLIETPGVRP
;
A
#
# COMPACT_ATOMS: atom_id res chain seq x y z
N MET A 1 -11.98 -16.12 -7.86
CA MET A 1 -11.27 -14.98 -8.46
C MET A 1 -9.99 -14.66 -7.70
N GLN A 2 -10.01 -14.09 -6.49
CA GLN A 2 -8.76 -13.66 -5.81
C GLN A 2 -7.71 -14.76 -5.63
N ASN A 3 -8.10 -15.98 -5.30
CA ASN A 3 -7.20 -17.11 -5.02
C ASN A 3 -6.81 -17.91 -6.27
N ASP A 4 -7.28 -17.51 -7.43
CA ASP A 4 -6.97 -18.11 -8.71
C ASP A 4 -6.30 -17.08 -9.60
N ASP A 5 -5.01 -17.24 -9.83
CA ASP A 5 -4.19 -16.28 -10.57
C ASP A 5 -4.60 -16.17 -12.04
N THR A 6 -5.29 -17.16 -12.59
CA THR A 6 -5.82 -17.10 -13.96
C THR A 6 -7.10 -16.27 -14.07
N LEU A 7 -7.83 -16.11 -12.96
CA LEU A 7 -9.07 -15.35 -12.86
C LEU A 7 -8.91 -14.00 -12.14
N ASN A 8 -7.77 -13.77 -11.50
CA ASN A 8 -7.51 -12.54 -10.77
C ASN A 8 -7.04 -11.44 -11.72
N PRO A 9 -7.86 -10.42 -12.00
CA PRO A 9 -7.48 -9.37 -12.95
C PRO A 9 -6.28 -8.54 -12.48
N GLY A 10 -6.01 -8.48 -11.17
CA GLY A 10 -4.82 -7.81 -10.62
C GLY A 10 -3.50 -8.45 -11.05
N MET A 11 -3.52 -9.71 -11.53
CA MET A 11 -2.32 -10.39 -12.03
C MET A 11 -1.80 -9.79 -13.34
N LEU A 12 -2.60 -9.05 -14.09
CA LEU A 12 -2.12 -8.30 -15.25
C LEU A 12 -1.11 -7.23 -14.80
N TRP A 13 -1.40 -6.49 -13.75
CA TRP A 13 -0.45 -5.52 -13.17
C TRP A 13 0.80 -6.17 -12.58
N VAL A 14 0.69 -7.37 -12.00
CA VAL A 14 1.87 -8.13 -11.54
C VAL A 14 2.78 -8.47 -12.71
N LYS A 15 2.23 -8.89 -13.86
CA LYS A 15 3.01 -9.17 -15.09
C LYS A 15 3.63 -7.91 -15.69
N ASP A 16 2.88 -6.81 -15.74
CA ASP A 16 3.41 -5.52 -16.18
C ASP A 16 4.53 -5.04 -15.25
N GLY A 17 4.36 -5.23 -13.94
CA GLY A 17 5.38 -4.93 -12.93
C GLY A 17 6.64 -5.78 -13.10
N GLU A 18 6.51 -7.05 -13.46
CA GLU A 18 7.64 -7.92 -13.78
C GLU A 18 8.39 -7.42 -15.03
N ALA A 19 7.67 -7.03 -16.08
CA ALA A 19 8.27 -6.44 -17.27
C ALA A 19 9.01 -5.13 -16.96
N LEU A 20 8.40 -4.24 -16.18
CA LEU A 20 9.03 -3.00 -15.70
C LEU A 20 10.26 -3.26 -14.81
N TRP A 21 10.24 -4.31 -14.01
CA TRP A 21 11.36 -4.72 -13.15
C TRP A 21 12.61 -5.09 -13.95
N GLN A 22 12.41 -5.71 -15.11
CA GLN A 22 13.49 -6.09 -16.04
C GLN A 22 13.92 -4.94 -16.95
N SER A 23 13.07 -3.95 -17.19
CA SER A 23 13.31 -2.88 -18.13
C SER A 23 14.33 -1.86 -17.62
N LEU A 24 15.04 -1.23 -18.55
CA LEU A 24 15.91 -0.08 -18.28
C LEU A 24 15.08 1.20 -18.45
N PRO A 25 15.00 2.07 -17.43
CA PRO A 25 14.32 3.36 -17.57
C PRO A 25 14.90 4.28 -18.64
N SER A 26 16.20 4.13 -18.93
CA SER A 26 16.92 4.78 -20.04
C SER A 26 18.12 3.94 -20.47
N SER A 27 18.71 4.24 -21.62
CA SER A 27 19.84 3.47 -22.18
C SER A 27 21.06 3.37 -21.26
N ASN A 28 21.28 4.34 -20.40
CA ASN A 28 22.42 4.41 -19.47
C ASN A 28 22.05 4.08 -18.01
N SER A 29 20.84 3.56 -17.78
CA SER A 29 20.34 3.24 -16.44
C SER A 29 20.52 1.75 -16.08
N LYS A 30 20.16 1.41 -14.84
CA LYS A 30 20.07 0.03 -14.37
C LYS A 30 18.60 -0.37 -14.23
N SER A 31 18.29 -1.63 -14.55
CA SER A 31 16.97 -2.20 -14.19
C SER A 31 16.93 -2.52 -12.70
N CYS A 32 15.76 -2.77 -12.15
CA CYS A 32 15.64 -3.30 -10.78
C CYS A 32 16.35 -4.66 -10.67
N ALA A 33 16.18 -5.51 -11.68
CA ALA A 33 16.82 -6.82 -11.75
C ALA A 33 18.36 -6.78 -11.80
N SER A 34 18.96 -5.67 -12.24
CA SER A 34 20.41 -5.50 -12.24
C SER A 34 21.04 -5.49 -10.84
N CYS A 35 20.25 -5.12 -9.82
CA CYS A 35 20.69 -5.01 -8.42
C CYS A 35 20.04 -6.03 -7.50
N HIS A 36 18.86 -6.52 -7.86
CA HIS A 36 18.05 -7.40 -7.03
C HIS A 36 17.95 -8.79 -7.66
N ALA A 37 18.55 -9.79 -7.01
CA ALA A 37 18.48 -11.18 -7.46
C ALA A 37 17.00 -11.68 -7.51
N PRO A 38 16.72 -12.73 -8.29
CA PRO A 38 15.41 -13.37 -8.27
C PRO A 38 14.99 -13.73 -6.84
N ASN A 39 13.73 -13.52 -6.52
CA ASN A 39 13.15 -13.78 -5.18
C ASN A 39 13.71 -12.90 -4.03
N SER A 40 14.59 -11.93 -4.29
CA SER A 40 15.14 -11.05 -3.24
C SER A 40 14.07 -10.15 -2.60
N MET A 41 12.93 -9.98 -3.25
CA MET A 41 11.80 -9.20 -2.74
C MET A 41 10.85 -10.01 -1.85
N LYS A 42 11.08 -11.31 -1.67
CA LYS A 42 10.27 -12.14 -0.78
C LYS A 42 10.28 -11.58 0.64
N GLY A 43 9.09 -11.30 1.19
CA GLY A 43 8.91 -10.71 2.52
C GLY A 43 9.21 -9.22 2.63
N VAL A 44 9.60 -8.55 1.53
CA VAL A 44 9.90 -7.11 1.56
C VAL A 44 8.64 -6.30 1.86
N ALA A 45 7.55 -6.53 1.13
CA ALA A 45 6.30 -5.81 1.33
C ALA A 45 5.70 -6.00 2.72
N ALA A 46 5.94 -7.17 3.34
CA ALA A 46 5.46 -7.46 4.70
C ALA A 46 5.97 -6.49 5.77
N ARG A 47 7.09 -5.81 5.50
CA ARG A 47 7.81 -4.95 6.45
C ARG A 47 7.60 -3.45 6.21
N TYR A 48 6.67 -3.07 5.33
CA TYR A 48 6.35 -1.67 5.07
C TYR A 48 5.04 -1.25 5.74
N PRO A 49 4.92 0.03 6.17
CA PRO A 49 5.94 1.11 6.15
C PRO A 49 7.15 0.83 7.06
N ALA A 50 8.32 1.30 6.65
CA ALA A 50 9.58 1.16 7.38
C ALA A 50 10.27 2.51 7.55
N PHE A 51 11.12 2.64 8.58
CA PHE A 51 11.89 3.86 8.81
C PHE A 51 12.97 4.05 7.73
N ASP A 52 13.07 5.26 7.20
CA ASP A 52 14.11 5.64 6.25
C ASP A 52 15.13 6.54 6.92
N ASP A 53 16.40 6.09 6.94
CA ASP A 53 17.48 6.77 7.62
C ASP A 53 17.84 8.12 6.99
N ALA A 54 17.65 8.28 5.69
CA ALA A 54 17.97 9.53 5.00
C ALA A 54 16.89 10.59 5.24
N LEU A 55 15.62 10.18 5.22
CA LEU A 55 14.48 11.08 5.42
C LEU A 55 14.09 11.23 6.91
N LYS A 56 14.67 10.41 7.81
CA LYS A 56 14.36 10.39 9.25
C LYS A 56 12.87 10.24 9.57
N ARG A 57 12.15 9.47 8.76
CA ARG A 57 10.71 9.23 8.91
C ARG A 57 10.30 7.88 8.29
N PRO A 58 9.09 7.36 8.59
CA PRO A 58 8.58 6.21 7.88
C PRO A 58 8.32 6.54 6.40
N ILE A 59 8.52 5.55 5.55
CA ILE A 59 8.12 5.55 4.15
C ILE A 59 7.39 4.25 3.81
N ASN A 60 6.49 4.30 2.84
CA ASN A 60 5.85 3.11 2.30
C ASN A 60 6.63 2.49 1.14
N LEU A 61 6.14 1.38 0.60
CA LEU A 61 6.81 0.64 -0.47
C LEU A 61 6.91 1.45 -1.77
N SER A 62 5.85 2.17 -2.15
CA SER A 62 5.85 3.06 -3.33
C SER A 62 6.94 4.12 -3.24
N GLN A 63 7.11 4.74 -2.07
CA GLN A 63 8.17 5.72 -1.83
C GLN A 63 9.56 5.08 -1.92
N ARG A 64 9.75 3.86 -1.42
CA ARG A 64 11.02 3.13 -1.54
C ARG A 64 11.33 2.80 -2.99
N ILE A 65 10.36 2.37 -3.78
CA ILE A 65 10.54 2.14 -5.23
C ILE A 65 11.03 3.42 -5.91
N ASN A 66 10.38 4.56 -5.64
CA ASN A 66 10.77 5.84 -6.22
C ASN A 66 12.16 6.32 -5.75
N GLN A 67 12.53 6.09 -4.49
CA GLN A 67 13.89 6.37 -4.04
C GLN A 67 14.94 5.53 -4.78
N CYS A 68 14.67 4.24 -5.02
CA CYS A 68 15.58 3.39 -5.79
C CYS A 68 15.70 3.89 -7.24
N ARG A 69 14.59 4.30 -7.86
CA ARG A 69 14.59 4.87 -9.21
C ARG A 69 15.48 6.12 -9.29
N GLN A 70 15.30 7.05 -8.37
CA GLN A 70 16.08 8.31 -8.37
C GLN A 70 17.56 8.08 -8.03
N LYS A 71 17.86 7.32 -6.97
CA LYS A 71 19.22 7.18 -6.45
C LYS A 71 20.09 6.22 -7.26
N HIS A 72 19.51 5.15 -7.78
CA HIS A 72 20.28 4.05 -8.38
C HIS A 72 20.03 3.85 -9.88
N GLN A 73 18.87 4.26 -10.37
CA GLN A 73 18.53 4.16 -11.78
C GLN A 73 18.68 5.51 -12.52
N GLN A 74 18.88 6.62 -11.79
CA GLN A 74 18.92 7.99 -12.35
C GLN A 74 17.68 8.29 -13.20
N ALA A 75 16.52 7.80 -12.73
CA ALA A 75 15.25 7.92 -13.40
C ALA A 75 14.28 8.79 -12.60
N GLU A 76 13.36 9.45 -13.30
CA GLU A 76 12.31 10.23 -12.66
C GLU A 76 11.42 9.36 -11.77
N PRO A 77 10.94 9.89 -10.64
CA PRO A 77 9.99 9.19 -9.80
C PRO A 77 8.68 8.98 -10.55
N LEU A 78 8.09 7.82 -10.40
CA LEU A 78 6.78 7.53 -10.92
C LEU A 78 5.71 8.24 -10.07
N ARG A 79 4.72 8.81 -10.74
CA ARG A 79 3.61 9.47 -10.03
C ARG A 79 2.81 8.45 -9.22
N PHE A 80 2.38 8.84 -8.01
CA PHE A 80 1.45 8.03 -7.23
C PHE A 80 0.19 7.73 -8.05
N GLU A 81 -0.34 6.52 -7.90
CA GLU A 81 -1.47 5.97 -8.67
C GLU A 81 -1.22 5.85 -10.18
N SER A 82 0.00 6.05 -10.68
CA SER A 82 0.29 5.71 -12.06
C SER A 82 0.28 4.18 -12.25
N PRO A 83 -0.13 3.69 -13.43
CA PRO A 83 -0.10 2.25 -13.73
C PRO A 83 1.26 1.61 -13.44
N ASP A 84 2.35 2.26 -13.82
CA ASP A 84 3.71 1.75 -13.65
C ASP A 84 4.10 1.58 -12.19
N LEU A 85 3.79 2.58 -11.33
CA LEU A 85 4.11 2.48 -9.89
C LEU A 85 3.27 1.39 -9.22
N LEU A 86 1.98 1.32 -9.52
CA LEU A 86 1.08 0.28 -9.01
C LEU A 86 1.51 -1.11 -9.48
N SER A 87 1.97 -1.25 -10.73
CA SER A 87 2.46 -2.51 -11.28
C SER A 87 3.73 -2.97 -10.58
N LEU A 88 4.73 -2.08 -10.44
CA LEU A 88 5.96 -2.39 -9.70
C LEU A 88 5.69 -2.74 -8.24
N GLU A 89 4.84 -1.97 -7.56
CA GLU A 89 4.46 -2.25 -6.17
C GLU A 89 3.76 -3.60 -6.06
N SER A 90 2.85 -3.91 -6.98
CA SER A 90 2.13 -5.20 -7.00
C SER A 90 3.07 -6.37 -7.26
N TYR A 91 4.02 -6.25 -8.18
CA TYR A 91 5.02 -7.28 -8.43
C TYR A 91 5.87 -7.57 -7.19
N VAL A 92 6.37 -6.52 -6.51
CA VAL A 92 7.15 -6.68 -5.27
C VAL A 92 6.29 -7.27 -4.15
N ALA A 93 5.07 -6.77 -3.99
CA ALA A 93 4.17 -7.22 -2.92
C ALA A 93 3.68 -8.66 -3.16
N HIS A 94 3.44 -9.04 -4.41
CA HIS A 94 3.06 -10.40 -4.78
C HIS A 94 4.12 -11.44 -4.35
N GLN A 95 5.41 -11.11 -4.38
CA GLN A 95 6.47 -12.00 -3.88
C GLN A 95 6.39 -12.24 -2.35
N SER A 96 5.61 -11.47 -1.64
CA SER A 96 5.32 -11.66 -0.20
C SER A 96 3.97 -12.33 0.06
N ARG A 97 3.21 -12.71 -0.99
CA ARG A 97 1.90 -13.34 -0.85
C ARG A 97 2.00 -14.64 -0.04
N GLY A 98 1.07 -14.81 0.89
CA GLY A 98 1.07 -15.95 1.81
C GLY A 98 2.02 -15.84 2.99
N LEU A 99 2.86 -14.78 3.05
CA LEU A 99 3.66 -14.48 4.23
C LEU A 99 2.89 -13.58 5.20
N PRO A 100 3.18 -13.67 6.51
CA PRO A 100 2.54 -12.79 7.48
C PRO A 100 2.97 -11.33 7.32
N VAL A 101 2.03 -10.40 7.49
CA VAL A 101 2.33 -8.98 7.69
C VAL A 101 3.18 -8.84 8.94
N ALA A 102 4.37 -8.26 8.82
CA ALA A 102 5.38 -8.18 9.85
C ALA A 102 6.01 -6.77 9.91
N PRO A 103 5.25 -5.74 10.33
CA PRO A 103 5.79 -4.39 10.43
C PRO A 103 7.01 -4.37 11.36
N PRO A 104 8.06 -3.57 11.04
CA PRO A 104 9.29 -3.55 11.81
C PRO A 104 9.07 -3.21 13.28
N ASP A 105 9.78 -3.90 14.18
CA ASP A 105 9.88 -3.52 15.59
C ASP A 105 11.04 -2.52 15.77
N ASP A 106 10.85 -1.32 15.25
CA ASP A 106 11.81 -0.23 15.27
C ASP A 106 11.27 0.90 16.17
N LYS A 107 11.95 1.19 17.26
CA LYS A 107 11.55 2.21 18.24
C LYS A 107 11.45 3.61 17.63
N ARG A 108 12.18 3.88 16.55
CA ARG A 108 12.09 5.16 15.83
C ARG A 108 10.72 5.39 15.18
N LEU A 109 9.94 4.31 15.03
CA LEU A 109 8.57 4.36 14.52
C LEU A 109 7.53 4.60 15.61
N ASP A 110 7.86 4.58 16.91
CA ASP A 110 6.87 4.59 18.00
C ASP A 110 6.00 5.85 17.97
N THR A 111 6.61 7.01 17.81
CA THR A 111 5.85 8.28 17.68
C THR A 111 4.92 8.25 16.47
N HIS A 112 5.39 7.70 15.34
CA HIS A 112 4.59 7.60 14.10
C HIS A 112 3.44 6.58 14.24
N ARG A 113 3.65 5.49 14.99
CA ARG A 113 2.59 4.52 15.33
C ARG A 113 1.49 5.18 16.16
N GLN A 114 1.88 5.98 17.16
CA GLN A 114 0.93 6.74 17.98
C GLN A 114 0.17 7.77 17.15
N GLN A 115 0.84 8.50 16.27
CA GLN A 115 0.20 9.46 15.36
C GLN A 115 -0.78 8.77 14.40
N GLY A 116 -0.41 7.63 13.83
CA GLY A 116 -1.30 6.84 12.99
C GLY A 116 -2.54 6.35 13.74
N GLN A 117 -2.37 5.85 14.96
CA GLN A 117 -3.47 5.46 15.84
C GLN A 117 -4.38 6.65 16.19
N GLN A 118 -3.78 7.79 16.52
CA GLN A 118 -4.54 9.02 16.82
C GLN A 118 -5.39 9.45 15.63
N ARG A 119 -4.79 9.49 14.40
CA ARG A 119 -5.53 9.83 13.18
C ARG A 119 -6.66 8.85 12.87
N TYR A 120 -6.42 7.55 13.09
CA TYR A 120 -7.45 6.53 12.90
C TYR A 120 -8.67 6.73 13.80
N ASN A 121 -8.46 7.24 15.03
CA ASN A 121 -9.52 7.53 16.00
C ASN A 121 -10.07 8.96 15.90
N GLN A 122 -9.37 9.86 15.21
CA GLN A 122 -9.77 11.25 15.09
C GLN A 122 -11.00 11.40 14.19
N ARG A 123 -12.01 12.08 14.68
CA ARG A 123 -13.17 12.47 13.89
C ARG A 123 -12.79 13.56 12.89
N MET A 124 -13.29 13.47 11.67
CA MET A 124 -12.95 14.37 10.58
C MET A 124 -14.16 14.61 9.66
N GLY A 125 -14.00 15.63 8.82
CA GLY A 125 -14.97 15.99 7.81
C GLY A 125 -16.30 16.53 8.36
N GLN A 126 -17.17 16.91 7.44
CA GLN A 126 -18.49 17.46 7.79
C GLN A 126 -19.39 16.43 8.47
N LEU A 127 -19.15 15.14 8.21
CA LEU A 127 -19.92 14.06 8.86
C LEU A 127 -19.39 13.74 10.26
N ASN A 128 -18.26 14.35 10.67
CA ASN A 128 -17.66 14.17 12.00
C ASN A 128 -17.49 12.70 12.38
N LEU A 129 -16.92 11.90 11.46
CA LEU A 129 -16.70 10.46 11.62
C LEU A 129 -15.21 10.13 11.65
N SER A 130 -14.84 9.12 12.42
CA SER A 130 -13.49 8.53 12.44
C SER A 130 -13.45 7.19 11.73
N CYS A 131 -12.25 6.73 11.37
CA CYS A 131 -12.06 5.39 10.81
C CYS A 131 -12.57 4.31 11.79
N ALA A 132 -12.26 4.44 13.09
CA ALA A 132 -12.67 3.50 14.13
C ALA A 132 -14.19 3.35 14.24
N GLN A 133 -14.96 4.44 14.08
CA GLN A 133 -16.42 4.35 14.17
C GLN A 133 -17.03 3.40 13.11
N CYS A 134 -16.45 3.35 11.92
CA CYS A 134 -16.88 2.41 10.88
C CYS A 134 -16.17 1.06 11.06
N HIS A 135 -14.84 1.04 11.13
CA HIS A 135 -14.04 -0.17 10.99
C HIS A 135 -13.84 -0.98 12.28
N ASP A 136 -14.12 -0.41 13.45
CA ASP A 136 -14.13 -1.11 14.73
C ASP A 136 -15.57 -1.29 15.23
N ASN A 137 -16.31 -0.18 15.43
CA ASN A 137 -17.62 -0.22 16.06
C ASN A 137 -18.71 -0.78 15.17
N ASN A 138 -18.58 -0.63 13.84
CA ASN A 138 -19.57 -1.09 12.85
C ASN A 138 -18.98 -2.09 11.84
N ALA A 139 -17.85 -2.74 12.18
CA ALA A 139 -17.28 -3.80 11.34
C ALA A 139 -18.29 -4.94 11.15
N GLY A 140 -18.42 -5.46 9.92
CA GLY A 140 -19.43 -6.45 9.56
C GLY A 140 -20.80 -5.88 9.22
N GLY A 141 -21.07 -4.61 9.59
CA GLY A 141 -22.26 -3.89 9.16
C GLY A 141 -22.22 -3.52 7.67
N LYS A 142 -23.22 -2.79 7.20
CA LYS A 142 -23.33 -2.35 5.81
C LYS A 142 -23.34 -0.83 5.70
N LEU A 143 -22.64 -0.32 4.69
CA LEU A 143 -22.77 1.04 4.19
C LEU A 143 -23.27 0.96 2.75
N GLY A 144 -24.56 1.23 2.55
CA GLY A 144 -25.25 0.91 1.30
C GLY A 144 -25.25 -0.59 1.06
N SER A 145 -24.78 -1.03 -0.12
CA SER A 145 -24.64 -2.45 -0.48
C SER A 145 -23.33 -3.09 0.00
N SER A 146 -22.35 -2.29 0.45
CA SER A 146 -21.01 -2.76 0.79
C SER A 146 -20.88 -3.10 2.27
N GLN A 147 -20.29 -4.27 2.57
CA GLN A 147 -19.93 -4.62 3.94
C GLN A 147 -18.75 -3.77 4.43
N ILE A 148 -18.84 -3.30 5.67
CA ILE A 148 -17.76 -2.56 6.33
C ILE A 148 -16.70 -3.56 6.83
N PRO A 149 -15.45 -3.52 6.29
CA PRO A 149 -14.38 -4.42 6.73
C PRO A 149 -13.72 -3.92 8.01
N GLN A 150 -12.91 -4.77 8.65
CA GLN A 150 -12.11 -4.42 9.83
C GLN A 150 -10.83 -3.59 9.53
N ALA A 151 -10.68 -3.05 8.33
CA ALA A 151 -9.54 -2.25 7.89
C ALA A 151 -8.18 -2.96 8.03
N HIS A 152 -8.10 -4.21 7.59
CA HIS A 152 -6.85 -4.96 7.47
C HIS A 152 -6.34 -4.85 6.02
N PRO A 153 -5.17 -4.22 5.77
CA PRO A 153 -4.69 -3.92 4.41
C PRO A 153 -3.90 -5.07 3.78
N THR A 154 -4.40 -6.30 3.88
CA THR A 154 -3.67 -7.51 3.45
C THR A 154 -3.56 -7.67 1.94
N GLY A 155 -4.42 -7.03 1.15
CA GLY A 155 -4.53 -7.25 -0.30
C GLY A 155 -4.02 -6.11 -1.20
N TYR A 156 -3.34 -5.09 -0.64
CA TYR A 156 -2.90 -3.92 -1.42
C TYR A 156 -1.52 -4.09 -2.08
N PRO A 157 -1.35 -3.49 -3.30
CA PRO A 157 -2.35 -2.87 -4.16
C PRO A 157 -3.49 -3.81 -4.49
N ILE A 158 -4.72 -3.26 -4.60
CA ILE A 158 -5.93 -4.05 -4.70
C ILE A 158 -6.69 -3.74 -5.99
N TYR A 159 -7.18 -4.78 -6.68
CA TYR A 159 -8.10 -4.59 -7.78
C TYR A 159 -9.52 -4.41 -7.25
N ARG A 160 -10.17 -3.33 -7.65
CA ARG A 160 -11.57 -3.12 -7.31
C ARG A 160 -12.44 -3.20 -8.56
N LEU A 161 -13.52 -3.99 -8.47
CA LEU A 161 -14.46 -4.16 -9.57
C LEU A 161 -15.14 -2.83 -9.92
N GLU A 162 -15.43 -1.99 -8.91
CA GLU A 162 -16.00 -0.65 -9.13
C GLU A 162 -15.04 0.30 -9.87
N TRP A 163 -13.71 0.11 -9.73
CA TRP A 163 -12.71 0.94 -10.41
C TRP A 163 -12.27 0.34 -11.74
N GLN A 164 -12.49 -0.96 -11.93
CA GLN A 164 -11.93 -1.77 -13.03
C GLN A 164 -10.41 -1.55 -13.18
N ALA A 165 -9.74 -1.31 -12.06
CA ALA A 165 -8.32 -0.99 -11.99
C ALA A 165 -7.74 -1.35 -10.64
N LEU A 166 -6.41 -1.42 -10.61
CA LEU A 166 -5.66 -1.47 -9.36
C LEU A 166 -5.65 -0.11 -8.67
N GLY A 167 -5.57 -0.12 -7.35
CA GLY A 167 -5.37 1.09 -6.55
C GLY A 167 -4.57 0.82 -5.28
N SER A 168 -3.83 1.81 -4.82
CA SER A 168 -3.06 1.73 -3.58
C SER A 168 -3.95 1.80 -2.34
N LEU A 169 -3.38 1.46 -1.18
CA LEU A 169 -4.03 1.69 0.10
C LEU A 169 -4.33 3.18 0.31
N GLN A 170 -3.44 4.07 -0.12
CA GLN A 170 -3.65 5.52 0.00
C GLN A 170 -4.86 6.00 -0.83
N ARG A 171 -5.08 5.45 -2.03
CA ARG A 171 -6.30 5.75 -2.80
C ARG A 171 -7.55 5.37 -2.01
N ARG A 172 -7.54 4.21 -1.33
CA ARG A 172 -8.69 3.80 -0.52
C ARG A 172 -8.90 4.68 0.70
N LEU A 173 -7.82 5.05 1.40
CA LEU A 173 -7.90 5.97 2.55
C LEU A 173 -8.47 7.32 2.13
N ARG A 174 -7.99 7.89 1.03
CA ARG A 174 -8.48 9.16 0.48
C ARG A 174 -9.96 9.08 0.08
N ASN A 175 -10.40 7.96 -0.52
CA ASN A 175 -11.82 7.76 -0.83
C ASN A 175 -12.69 7.74 0.43
N CYS A 176 -12.23 7.10 1.51
CA CYS A 176 -12.94 7.13 2.79
C CYS A 176 -13.00 8.55 3.38
N MET A 177 -11.90 9.32 3.29
CA MET A 177 -11.86 10.71 3.75
C MET A 177 -12.85 11.58 2.96
N SER A 178 -12.85 11.48 1.64
CA SER A 178 -13.85 12.16 0.79
C SER A 178 -15.28 11.73 1.13
N GLY A 179 -15.48 10.44 1.41
CA GLY A 179 -16.79 9.89 1.80
C GLY A 179 -17.34 10.49 3.09
N VAL A 180 -16.49 10.87 4.04
CA VAL A 180 -16.89 11.60 5.26
C VAL A 180 -16.82 13.12 5.09
N ARG A 181 -16.62 13.60 3.86
CA ARG A 181 -16.50 15.01 3.47
C ARG A 181 -15.35 15.72 4.20
N ALA A 182 -14.24 15.04 4.38
CA ALA A 182 -12.97 15.60 4.83
C ALA A 182 -12.08 15.91 3.64
N GLU A 183 -11.19 16.89 3.80
CA GLU A 183 -10.11 17.14 2.84
C GLU A 183 -9.10 15.99 2.88
N PRO A 184 -8.87 15.27 1.75
CA PRO A 184 -7.95 14.15 1.74
C PRO A 184 -6.49 14.61 1.80
N PHE A 185 -5.68 14.00 2.64
CA PHE A 185 -4.23 14.21 2.65
C PHE A 185 -3.61 13.92 1.28
N ALA A 186 -2.52 14.61 0.95
CA ALA A 186 -1.80 14.39 -0.31
C ALA A 186 -1.20 12.97 -0.35
N TYR A 187 -1.13 12.37 -1.55
CA TYR A 187 -0.43 11.10 -1.73
C TYR A 187 1.03 11.22 -1.27
N GLY A 188 1.53 10.21 -0.57
CA GLY A 188 2.88 10.17 -0.03
C GLY A 188 3.11 11.07 1.19
N SER A 189 2.09 11.78 1.68
CA SER A 189 2.20 12.57 2.90
C SER A 189 2.51 11.71 4.12
N LEU A 190 3.12 12.31 5.13
CA LEU A 190 3.46 11.61 6.37
C LEU A 190 2.21 11.08 7.07
N GLU A 191 1.13 11.82 7.03
CA GLU A 191 -0.17 11.47 7.61
C GLU A 191 -0.72 10.17 7.04
N LEU A 192 -0.67 9.99 5.71
CA LEU A 192 -1.10 8.75 5.08
C LEU A 192 -0.17 7.58 5.41
N VAL A 193 1.16 7.81 5.44
CA VAL A 193 2.12 6.76 5.78
C VAL A 193 1.97 6.32 7.24
N GLU A 194 1.68 7.24 8.17
CA GLU A 194 1.39 6.92 9.57
C GLU A 194 0.10 6.11 9.72
N LEU A 195 -0.94 6.43 8.94
CA LEU A 195 -2.16 5.61 8.87
C LEU A 195 -1.85 4.21 8.31
N GLU A 196 -1.08 4.09 7.23
CA GLU A 196 -0.64 2.79 6.69
C GLU A 196 0.12 1.98 7.75
N LEU A 197 1.02 2.61 8.50
CA LEU A 197 1.80 1.97 9.57
C LEU A 197 0.87 1.44 10.68
N HIS A 198 -0.12 2.23 11.11
CA HIS A 198 -1.13 1.79 12.08
C HIS A 198 -1.94 0.61 11.54
N LEU A 199 -2.38 0.66 10.29
CA LEU A 199 -3.15 -0.42 9.67
C LEU A 199 -2.32 -1.70 9.49
N ALA A 200 -1.02 -1.58 9.17
CA ALA A 200 -0.12 -2.72 9.11
C ALA A 200 0.04 -3.39 10.49
N LEU A 201 0.08 -2.60 11.58
CA LEU A 201 0.09 -3.14 12.95
C LEU A 201 -1.21 -3.88 13.27
N ARG A 202 -2.36 -3.38 12.84
CA ARG A 202 -3.66 -4.05 13.00
C ARG A 202 -3.72 -5.39 12.28
N ALA A 203 -3.05 -5.49 11.14
CA ALA A 203 -2.97 -6.71 10.33
C ALA A 203 -1.76 -7.61 10.68
N LYS A 204 -0.98 -7.28 11.70
CA LYS A 204 0.23 -8.06 12.07
C LYS A 204 -0.09 -9.55 12.23
N GLY A 205 0.65 -10.39 11.53
CA GLY A 205 0.47 -11.84 11.53
C GLY A 205 -0.57 -12.37 10.52
N MET A 206 -1.41 -11.51 9.93
CA MET A 206 -2.33 -11.92 8.86
C MET A 206 -1.57 -12.15 7.56
N LEU A 207 -2.04 -13.07 6.72
CA LEU A 207 -1.38 -13.38 5.46
C LEU A 207 -1.60 -12.27 4.42
N ILE A 208 -0.54 -11.93 3.69
CA ILE A 208 -0.61 -11.03 2.54
C ILE A 208 -1.37 -11.72 1.40
N GLU A 209 -2.31 -11.02 0.80
CA GLU A 209 -3.19 -11.52 -0.26
C GLU A 209 -2.94 -10.88 -1.63
N THR A 210 -1.98 -9.94 -1.73
CA THR A 210 -1.73 -9.10 -2.92
C THR A 210 -1.51 -9.92 -4.20
N PRO A 211 -2.15 -9.53 -5.33
CA PRO A 211 -3.18 -8.51 -5.43
C PRO A 211 -4.55 -8.99 -4.97
N GLY A 212 -5.14 -8.31 -4.02
CA GLY A 212 -6.51 -8.61 -3.58
C GLY A 212 -7.53 -8.20 -4.64
N VAL A 213 -8.74 -8.79 -4.59
CA VAL A 213 -9.88 -8.40 -5.43
C VAL A 213 -11.07 -8.12 -4.51
N ARG A 214 -11.68 -6.96 -4.70
CA ARG A 214 -12.88 -6.55 -3.93
C ARG A 214 -13.91 -5.89 -4.85
N PRO A 215 -15.20 -5.86 -4.45
CA PRO A 215 -16.25 -5.12 -5.15
C PRO A 215 -15.92 -3.67 -5.41
#